data_fed0bf5f30de344fb2254aa9ef8c8ee4
#
_entry.id   fed0bf5f30de344fb2254aa9ef8c8ee4
#
_cell.length_a   1.000
_cell.length_b   1.000
_cell.length_c   1.000
_cell.angle_alpha   90.00
_cell.angle_beta   90.00
_cell.angle_gamma   90.00
#
_symmetry.space_group_name_H-M   'P 1'
#
loop_
_entity.id
_entity.type
_entity.pdbx_description
1 polymer ?
#
loop_
_entity_poly.entity_id
_entity_poly.type
_entity_poly.pdbx_seq_one_letter_code
_entity_poly.pdbx_strand_id
1 'polypeptide(L)'
;MKSFLSGWVMLCLILMVQGCKQNMDLKPDNYFSGQQLTLARAIENGEVDEVIKFAPGTDLNKPGKEDMTLLFWAVMNSINNQKTPERLNIITMLIKAGADPLQPRPQGKNSPAEFVLMADNADWIKAMLNAGLSPNAVDKTFGKPIIFQTLEAKNTKTLQAMLDKGADINITDSLGNTLLIDALDFHSYDHVLLLLERGADPEIKADNGWTMGNQLQRFLDRAKVGSDEYKKLNEIKDVLIQHGGKWPPTPVK
;
A
#
# COMPACT_ATOMS: atom_id res chain seq x y z
N MET A 1 -27.14 -17.57 0.94
CA MET A 1 -26.92 -16.76 2.15
C MET A 1 -25.48 -16.81 2.69
N LYS A 2 -24.46 -17.21 1.91
CA LYS A 2 -23.05 -17.31 2.38
C LYS A 2 -22.12 -16.20 1.82
N SER A 3 -22.59 -15.34 0.92
CA SER A 3 -21.75 -14.31 0.29
C SER A 3 -21.75 -12.95 1.00
N PHE A 4 -22.64 -12.70 1.94
CA PHE A 4 -22.74 -11.42 2.65
C PHE A 4 -21.75 -11.25 3.80
N LEU A 5 -21.21 -12.35 4.39
CA LEU A 5 -20.25 -12.25 5.49
C LEU A 5 -18.84 -11.83 5.01
N SER A 6 -18.44 -12.22 3.80
CA SER A 6 -17.09 -11.94 3.31
C SER A 6 -16.88 -10.44 3.01
N GLY A 7 -17.90 -9.74 2.54
CA GLY A 7 -17.85 -8.31 2.28
C GLY A 7 -17.74 -7.45 3.56
N TRP A 8 -18.35 -7.91 4.63
CA TRP A 8 -18.32 -7.23 5.93
C TRP A 8 -16.96 -7.34 6.61
N VAL A 9 -16.31 -8.51 6.51
CA VAL A 9 -14.95 -8.71 7.08
C VAL A 9 -13.93 -7.84 6.35
N MET A 10 -14.07 -7.67 5.03
CA MET A 10 -13.14 -6.82 4.27
C MET A 10 -13.35 -5.32 4.56
N LEU A 11 -14.60 -4.86 4.70
CA LEU A 11 -14.91 -3.48 5.08
C LEU A 11 -14.40 -3.16 6.50
N CYS A 12 -14.53 -4.12 7.44
CA CYS A 12 -13.98 -3.97 8.79
C CYS A 12 -12.44 -3.93 8.81
N LEU A 13 -11.75 -4.68 7.92
CA LEU A 13 -10.30 -4.68 7.83
C LEU A 13 -9.74 -3.33 7.33
N ILE A 14 -10.39 -2.70 6.35
CA ILE A 14 -10.03 -1.37 5.85
C ILE A 14 -10.24 -0.30 6.95
N LEU A 15 -11.33 -0.40 7.70
CA LEU A 15 -11.64 0.52 8.80
C LEU A 15 -10.65 0.42 9.97
N MET A 16 -10.01 -0.75 10.18
CA MET A 16 -9.01 -0.94 11.24
C MET A 16 -7.70 -0.23 10.95
N VAL A 17 -7.26 -0.21 9.71
CA VAL A 17 -6.06 0.55 9.29
C VAL A 17 -6.28 2.05 9.51
N GLN A 18 -7.53 2.48 9.52
CA GLN A 18 -7.95 3.88 9.70
C GLN A 18 -8.26 4.30 11.15
N GLY A 19 -7.90 3.46 12.14
CA GLY A 19 -8.00 3.83 13.57
C GLY A 19 -9.30 3.47 14.28
N CYS A 20 -10.23 2.71 13.68
CA CYS A 20 -11.32 2.09 14.42
C CYS A 20 -10.84 0.86 15.17
N LYS A 21 -10.70 0.96 16.48
CA LYS A 21 -10.46 -0.18 17.38
C LYS A 21 -11.70 -1.08 17.46
N GLN A 22 -11.96 -1.90 16.45
CA GLN A 22 -12.73 -3.12 16.65
C GLN A 22 -11.73 -4.22 17.00
N ASN A 23 -11.72 -4.63 18.29
CA ASN A 23 -11.02 -5.85 18.70
C ASN A 23 -11.70 -7.02 17.98
N MET A 24 -11.17 -7.45 16.83
CA MET A 24 -11.46 -8.76 16.31
C MET A 24 -10.73 -9.75 17.22
N ASP A 25 -11.49 -10.64 17.89
CA ASP A 25 -10.94 -11.77 18.65
C ASP A 25 -10.39 -12.81 17.64
N LEU A 26 -9.24 -12.47 17.05
CA LEU A 26 -8.54 -13.32 16.10
C LEU A 26 -7.85 -14.43 16.89
N LYS A 27 -8.37 -15.65 16.81
CA LYS A 27 -7.73 -16.83 17.41
C LYS A 27 -6.98 -17.61 16.33
N PRO A 28 -5.69 -17.96 16.56
CA PRO A 28 -4.90 -18.67 15.55
C PRO A 28 -5.49 -20.03 15.18
N ASP A 29 -6.16 -20.70 16.13
CA ASP A 29 -6.85 -21.97 15.93
C ASP A 29 -7.98 -21.91 14.90
N ASN A 30 -8.54 -20.74 14.66
CA ASN A 30 -9.56 -20.55 13.64
C ASN A 30 -9.00 -20.62 12.21
N TYR A 31 -7.71 -20.30 12.03
CA TYR A 31 -7.06 -20.16 10.73
C TYR A 31 -6.03 -21.24 10.43
N PHE A 32 -5.29 -21.71 11.44
CA PHE A 32 -4.13 -22.56 11.26
C PHE A 32 -4.25 -23.91 11.97
N SER A 33 -3.41 -24.87 11.54
CA SER A 33 -3.27 -26.19 12.15
C SER A 33 -1.82 -26.67 12.10
N GLY A 34 -1.48 -27.70 12.89
CA GLY A 34 -0.13 -28.28 12.88
C GLY A 34 0.97 -27.27 13.17
N GLN A 35 2.08 -27.32 12.43
CA GLN A 35 3.22 -26.43 12.63
C GLN A 35 2.87 -24.95 12.42
N GLN A 36 2.00 -24.65 11.44
CA GLN A 36 1.53 -23.27 11.23
C GLN A 36 0.81 -22.72 12.47
N LEU A 37 0.01 -23.54 13.16
CA LEU A 37 -0.66 -23.13 14.39
C LEU A 37 0.34 -22.82 15.51
N THR A 38 1.38 -23.64 15.67
CA THR A 38 2.44 -23.36 16.66
C THR A 38 3.13 -22.03 16.38
N LEU A 39 3.51 -21.78 15.13
CA LEU A 39 4.12 -20.52 14.73
C LEU A 39 3.15 -19.34 14.86
N ALA A 40 1.88 -19.52 14.49
CA ALA A 40 0.86 -18.46 14.62
C ALA A 40 0.63 -18.03 16.09
N ARG A 41 0.71 -18.95 17.05
CA ARG A 41 0.65 -18.64 18.48
C ARG A 41 1.88 -17.86 18.95
N ALA A 42 3.08 -18.25 18.52
CA ALA A 42 4.29 -17.49 18.81
C ALA A 42 4.23 -16.06 18.24
N ILE A 43 3.69 -15.89 17.05
CA ILE A 43 3.45 -14.57 16.42
C ILE A 43 2.44 -13.76 17.24
N GLU A 44 1.33 -14.37 17.64
CA GLU A 44 0.28 -13.73 18.46
C GLU A 44 0.83 -13.22 19.79
N ASN A 45 1.67 -14.01 20.45
CA ASN A 45 2.30 -13.66 21.71
C ASN A 45 3.46 -12.66 21.58
N GLY A 46 3.99 -12.47 20.36
CA GLY A 46 5.17 -11.62 20.11
C GLY A 46 6.49 -12.29 20.53
N GLU A 47 6.52 -13.62 20.59
CA GLU A 47 7.65 -14.45 21.04
C GLU A 47 8.69 -14.61 19.93
N VAL A 48 9.59 -13.63 19.81
CA VAL A 48 10.59 -13.55 18.73
C VAL A 48 11.44 -14.82 18.63
N ASP A 49 11.92 -15.35 19.76
CA ASP A 49 12.79 -16.54 19.79
C ASP A 49 12.06 -17.80 19.29
N GLU A 50 10.79 -17.96 19.66
CA GLU A 50 9.98 -19.09 19.18
C GLU A 50 9.66 -18.94 17.67
N VAL A 51 9.47 -17.70 17.17
CA VAL A 51 9.32 -17.46 15.74
C VAL A 51 10.59 -17.85 14.98
N ILE A 52 11.77 -17.49 15.47
CA ILE A 52 13.07 -17.90 14.88
C ILE A 52 13.17 -19.43 14.81
N LYS A 53 12.78 -20.10 15.86
CA LYS A 53 12.89 -21.55 15.98
C LYS A 53 11.93 -22.30 15.05
N PHE A 54 10.70 -21.84 14.91
CA PHE A 54 9.67 -22.57 14.16
C PHE A 54 9.54 -22.16 12.69
N ALA A 55 9.93 -20.93 12.32
CA ALA A 55 9.79 -20.46 10.95
C ALA A 55 10.51 -21.36 9.91
N PRO A 56 11.77 -21.81 10.12
CA PRO A 56 12.49 -22.60 9.12
C PRO A 56 11.86 -23.97 8.79
N GLY A 57 11.07 -24.53 9.71
CA GLY A 57 10.39 -25.82 9.53
C GLY A 57 8.94 -25.73 9.08
N THR A 58 8.45 -24.51 8.83
CA THR A 58 7.03 -24.24 8.53
C THR A 58 6.88 -23.77 7.10
N ASP A 59 5.87 -24.29 6.38
CA ASP A 59 5.48 -23.70 5.08
C ASP A 59 4.80 -22.32 5.35
N LEU A 60 5.60 -21.25 5.20
CA LEU A 60 5.21 -19.88 5.51
C LEU A 60 4.18 -19.32 4.53
N ASN A 61 4.14 -19.87 3.31
CA ASN A 61 3.34 -19.35 2.21
C ASN A 61 2.05 -20.15 1.96
N LYS A 62 1.90 -21.30 2.62
CA LYS A 62 0.65 -22.06 2.57
C LYS A 62 -0.46 -21.27 3.27
N PRO A 63 -1.57 -20.92 2.58
CA PRO A 63 -2.66 -20.21 3.21
C PRO A 63 -3.40 -21.14 4.20
N GLY A 64 -3.76 -20.58 5.34
CA GLY A 64 -4.69 -21.18 6.29
C GLY A 64 -6.15 -21.01 5.85
N LYS A 65 -7.10 -21.20 6.77
CA LYS A 65 -8.51 -20.91 6.49
C LYS A 65 -8.70 -19.42 6.19
N GLU A 66 -9.70 -19.10 5.37
CA GLU A 66 -10.00 -17.73 4.92
C GLU A 66 -8.82 -17.00 4.26
N ASP A 67 -7.94 -17.79 3.63
CA ASP A 67 -6.76 -17.28 2.93
C ASP A 67 -5.77 -16.53 3.83
N MET A 68 -5.78 -16.81 5.13
CA MET A 68 -4.87 -16.22 6.09
C MET A 68 -3.46 -16.79 5.92
N THR A 69 -2.49 -15.97 5.50
CA THR A 69 -1.07 -16.34 5.51
C THR A 69 -0.43 -15.99 6.86
N LEU A 70 0.66 -16.66 7.22
CA LEU A 70 1.38 -16.36 8.48
C LEU A 70 1.93 -14.93 8.50
N LEU A 71 2.38 -14.40 7.34
CA LEU A 71 2.82 -13.02 7.25
C LEU A 71 1.66 -12.03 7.42
N PHE A 72 0.50 -12.31 6.82
CA PHE A 72 -0.67 -11.46 7.02
C PHE A 72 -1.18 -11.53 8.46
N TRP A 73 -1.11 -12.72 9.09
CA TRP A 73 -1.38 -12.90 10.51
C TRP A 73 -0.49 -12.03 11.40
N ALA A 74 0.83 -11.97 11.11
CA ALA A 74 1.77 -11.12 11.83
C ALA A 74 1.44 -9.63 11.67
N VAL A 75 1.07 -9.18 10.47
CA VAL A 75 0.62 -7.81 10.22
C VAL A 75 -0.63 -7.50 11.05
N MET A 76 -1.66 -8.36 11.01
CA MET A 76 -2.92 -8.16 11.74
C MET A 76 -2.70 -8.11 13.24
N ASN A 77 -1.84 -8.98 13.79
CA ASN A 77 -1.50 -8.96 15.21
C ASN A 77 -0.72 -7.69 15.61
N SER A 78 0.15 -7.19 14.74
CA SER A 78 0.85 -5.93 14.98
C SER A 78 -0.10 -4.72 14.97
N ILE A 79 -1.21 -4.78 14.22
CA ILE A 79 -2.25 -3.74 14.19
C ILE A 79 -3.11 -3.81 15.46
N ASN A 80 -3.59 -5.02 15.83
CA ASN A 80 -4.58 -5.21 16.89
C ASN A 80 -3.97 -5.16 18.32
N ASN A 81 -2.77 -5.74 18.51
CA ASN A 81 -2.15 -5.94 19.82
C ASN A 81 -1.06 -4.92 20.15
N GLN A 82 -1.20 -3.69 19.73
CA GLN A 82 -0.18 -2.64 19.77
C GLN A 82 1.07 -2.94 18.92
N LYS A 83 1.41 -2.00 18.09
CA LYS A 83 2.62 -2.05 17.28
C LYS A 83 3.85 -1.85 18.15
N THR A 84 4.55 -2.94 18.44
CA THR A 84 5.83 -2.92 19.17
C THR A 84 7.00 -3.20 18.23
N PRO A 85 8.24 -2.82 18.60
CA PRO A 85 9.43 -3.17 17.81
C PRO A 85 9.56 -4.68 17.57
N GLU A 86 9.21 -5.51 18.56
CA GLU A 86 9.26 -6.98 18.49
C GLU A 86 8.30 -7.49 17.39
N ARG A 87 7.08 -6.97 17.32
CA ARG A 87 6.09 -7.37 16.32
C ARG A 87 6.49 -6.94 14.91
N LEU A 88 7.11 -5.77 14.74
CA LEU A 88 7.69 -5.34 13.48
C LEU A 88 8.90 -6.20 13.10
N ASN A 89 9.72 -6.60 14.08
CA ASN A 89 10.83 -7.53 13.87
C ASN A 89 10.33 -8.90 13.41
N ILE A 90 9.25 -9.43 13.97
CA ILE A 90 8.63 -10.68 13.52
C ILE A 90 8.26 -10.63 12.04
N ILE A 91 7.67 -9.52 11.55
CA ILE A 91 7.37 -9.33 10.13
C ILE A 91 8.66 -9.43 9.30
N THR A 92 9.71 -8.70 9.72
CA THR A 92 11.02 -8.73 9.06
C THR A 92 11.59 -10.16 9.02
N MET A 93 11.50 -10.89 10.12
CA MET A 93 12.06 -12.24 10.23
C MET A 93 11.31 -13.25 9.38
N LEU A 94 9.99 -13.19 9.35
CA LEU A 94 9.18 -14.07 8.50
C LEU A 94 9.54 -13.89 7.02
N ILE A 95 9.72 -12.65 6.56
CA ILE A 95 10.11 -12.37 5.17
C ILE A 95 11.53 -12.92 4.90
N LYS A 96 12.49 -12.69 5.81
CA LYS A 96 13.85 -13.24 5.68
C LYS A 96 13.89 -14.75 5.73
N ALA A 97 12.92 -15.39 6.39
CA ALA A 97 12.75 -16.85 6.41
C ALA A 97 12.02 -17.39 5.17
N GLY A 98 11.58 -16.54 4.24
CA GLY A 98 10.95 -16.93 2.97
C GLY A 98 9.44 -16.71 2.88
N ALA A 99 8.83 -16.01 3.86
CA ALA A 99 7.45 -15.58 3.70
C ALA A 99 7.36 -14.50 2.60
N ASP A 100 6.42 -14.69 1.68
CA ASP A 100 6.24 -13.82 0.51
C ASP A 100 5.32 -12.63 0.81
N PRO A 101 5.84 -11.40 0.88
CA PRO A 101 5.02 -10.21 1.14
C PRO A 101 4.07 -9.86 -0.02
N LEU A 102 4.32 -10.41 -1.21
CA LEU A 102 3.51 -10.20 -2.41
C LEU A 102 2.58 -11.38 -2.70
N GLN A 103 2.44 -12.34 -1.78
CA GLN A 103 1.57 -13.47 -2.01
C GLN A 103 0.11 -12.99 -2.14
N PRO A 104 -0.52 -13.17 -3.32
CA PRO A 104 -1.91 -12.79 -3.50
C PRO A 104 -2.79 -13.66 -2.60
N ARG A 105 -3.78 -13.05 -1.99
CA ARG A 105 -4.84 -13.79 -1.31
C ARG A 105 -5.94 -14.10 -2.33
N PRO A 106 -6.53 -15.32 -2.32
CA PRO A 106 -7.60 -15.68 -3.22
C PRO A 106 -8.74 -14.65 -3.24
N GLN A 107 -9.52 -14.63 -4.32
CA GLN A 107 -10.64 -13.71 -4.56
C GLN A 107 -10.24 -12.22 -4.72
N GLY A 108 -9.03 -11.94 -5.23
CA GLY A 108 -8.57 -10.58 -5.51
C GLY A 108 -8.30 -9.74 -4.27
N LYS A 109 -8.06 -10.38 -3.12
CA LYS A 109 -7.66 -9.66 -1.91
C LYS A 109 -6.19 -9.26 -1.99
N ASN A 110 -5.88 -8.08 -1.51
CA ASN A 110 -4.54 -7.52 -1.50
C ASN A 110 -3.54 -8.45 -0.76
N SER A 111 -2.31 -8.52 -1.27
CA SER A 111 -1.19 -9.15 -0.57
C SER A 111 -0.87 -8.41 0.74
N PRO A 112 -0.06 -9.01 1.65
CA PRO A 112 0.38 -8.32 2.86
C PRO A 112 1.03 -6.95 2.58
N ALA A 113 1.85 -6.83 1.53
CA ALA A 113 2.52 -5.58 1.18
C ALA A 113 1.52 -4.53 0.68
N GLU A 114 0.65 -4.88 -0.26
CA GLU A 114 -0.38 -3.96 -0.76
C GLU A 114 -1.29 -3.47 0.36
N PHE A 115 -1.68 -4.36 1.28
CA PHE A 115 -2.52 -4.01 2.42
C PHE A 115 -1.90 -2.94 3.32
N VAL A 116 -0.61 -3.05 3.64
CA VAL A 116 0.05 -2.07 4.53
C VAL A 116 0.42 -0.77 3.81
N LEU A 117 0.48 -0.75 2.47
CA LEU A 117 0.70 0.47 1.70
C LEU A 117 -0.49 1.43 1.74
N MET A 118 -1.71 0.92 1.92
CA MET A 118 -2.93 1.73 2.10
C MET A 118 -3.05 2.31 3.52
N ALA A 119 -2.13 1.97 4.44
CA ALA A 119 -2.19 2.41 5.82
C ALA A 119 -1.68 3.84 6.01
N ASP A 120 -2.18 4.52 7.04
CA ASP A 120 -1.70 5.86 7.44
C ASP A 120 -0.38 5.81 8.24
N ASN A 121 0.24 4.62 8.35
CA ASN A 121 1.47 4.37 9.08
C ASN A 121 2.44 3.54 8.23
N ALA A 122 3.66 4.03 8.09
CA ALA A 122 4.68 3.42 7.24
C ALA A 122 5.53 2.34 7.92
N ASP A 123 5.36 2.06 9.22
CA ASP A 123 6.30 1.19 9.93
C ASP A 123 6.25 -0.26 9.41
N TRP A 124 5.06 -0.74 9.02
CA TRP A 124 4.91 -2.07 8.45
C TRP A 124 5.60 -2.22 7.09
N ILE A 125 5.37 -1.26 6.19
CA ILE A 125 6.06 -1.31 4.88
C ILE A 125 7.57 -1.10 5.03
N LYS A 126 8.03 -0.27 5.97
CA LYS A 126 9.45 -0.12 6.29
C LYS A 126 10.06 -1.44 6.78
N ALA A 127 9.34 -2.20 7.61
CA ALA A 127 9.79 -3.52 8.06
C ALA A 127 9.95 -4.49 6.88
N MET A 128 9.00 -4.50 5.93
CA MET A 128 9.03 -5.33 4.74
C MET A 128 10.17 -4.92 3.77
N LEU A 129 10.35 -3.62 3.52
CA LEU A 129 11.44 -3.08 2.70
C LEU A 129 12.81 -3.39 3.32
N ASN A 130 12.97 -3.28 4.64
CA ASN A 130 14.19 -3.65 5.36
C ASN A 130 14.47 -5.17 5.33
N ALA A 131 13.43 -5.97 5.12
CA ALA A 131 13.54 -7.42 4.95
C ALA A 131 13.90 -7.86 3.53
N GLY A 132 13.90 -6.94 2.55
CA GLY A 132 14.28 -7.22 1.17
C GLY A 132 13.14 -7.11 0.15
N LEU A 133 11.94 -6.64 0.54
CA LEU A 133 10.92 -6.30 -0.45
C LEU A 133 11.45 -5.17 -1.34
N SER A 134 11.38 -5.39 -2.66
CA SER A 134 11.76 -4.34 -3.63
C SER A 134 10.75 -3.18 -3.58
N PRO A 135 11.20 -1.93 -3.52
CA PRO A 135 10.32 -0.77 -3.61
C PRO A 135 9.67 -0.64 -5.02
N ASN A 136 10.21 -1.33 -6.03
CA ASN A 136 9.65 -1.39 -7.39
C ASN A 136 8.95 -2.73 -7.68
N ALA A 137 8.52 -3.44 -6.63
CA ALA A 137 7.80 -4.69 -6.79
C ALA A 137 6.45 -4.45 -7.49
N VAL A 138 6.00 -5.46 -8.23
CA VAL A 138 4.69 -5.51 -8.87
C VAL A 138 3.82 -6.54 -8.17
N ASP A 139 2.50 -6.31 -8.11
CA ASP A 139 1.58 -7.33 -7.64
C ASP A 139 1.59 -8.56 -8.58
N LYS A 140 1.33 -9.73 -8.02
CA LYS A 140 1.37 -11.01 -8.76
C LYS A 140 0.07 -11.33 -9.51
N THR A 141 -0.97 -10.51 -9.35
CA THR A 141 -2.29 -10.75 -9.94
C THR A 141 -2.47 -9.96 -11.23
N PHE A 142 -2.14 -8.68 -11.21
CA PHE A 142 -2.37 -7.76 -12.33
C PHE A 142 -1.07 -7.18 -12.91
N GLY A 143 0.08 -7.38 -12.24
CA GLY A 143 1.37 -6.81 -12.64
C GLY A 143 1.47 -5.30 -12.42
N LYS A 144 0.58 -4.71 -11.62
CA LYS A 144 0.65 -3.28 -11.29
C LYS A 144 1.73 -3.03 -10.23
N PRO A 145 2.56 -1.98 -10.36
CA PRO A 145 3.52 -1.61 -9.32
C PRO A 145 2.80 -1.35 -7.99
N ILE A 146 3.24 -2.02 -6.91
CA ILE A 146 2.54 -1.95 -5.62
C ILE A 146 2.54 -0.55 -5.01
N ILE A 147 3.48 0.31 -5.40
CA ILE A 147 3.57 1.70 -4.91
C ILE A 147 2.29 2.50 -5.20
N PHE A 148 1.52 2.13 -6.23
CA PHE A 148 0.23 2.78 -6.52
C PHE A 148 -0.79 2.61 -5.39
N GLN A 149 -0.66 1.57 -4.55
CA GLN A 149 -1.53 1.38 -3.38
C GLN A 149 -1.34 2.47 -2.31
N THR A 150 -0.21 3.19 -2.33
CA THR A 150 0.03 4.32 -1.40
C THR A 150 -0.97 5.46 -1.59
N LEU A 151 -1.56 5.58 -2.77
CA LEU A 151 -2.53 6.63 -3.10
C LEU A 151 -3.88 6.46 -2.40
N GLU A 152 -4.15 5.28 -1.86
CA GLU A 152 -5.35 4.99 -1.05
C GLU A 152 -5.17 5.37 0.44
N ALA A 153 -3.92 5.65 0.89
CA ALA A 153 -3.65 6.13 2.24
C ALA A 153 -4.10 7.59 2.41
N LYS A 154 -4.55 7.96 3.60
CA LYS A 154 -4.98 9.34 3.91
C LYS A 154 -3.82 10.33 4.01
N ASN A 155 -2.58 9.84 4.07
CA ASN A 155 -1.38 10.65 4.17
C ASN A 155 -0.23 10.02 3.38
N THR A 156 0.82 10.78 3.17
CA THR A 156 1.93 10.42 2.28
C THR A 156 3.01 9.53 2.90
N LYS A 157 2.83 9.03 4.14
CA LYS A 157 3.93 8.34 4.87
C LYS A 157 4.40 7.06 4.21
N THR A 158 3.49 6.26 3.67
CA THR A 158 3.84 5.01 2.97
C THR A 158 4.52 5.31 1.64
N LEU A 159 4.05 6.30 0.89
CA LEU A 159 4.70 6.78 -0.33
C LEU A 159 6.12 7.29 -0.03
N GLN A 160 6.29 8.12 1.00
CA GLN A 160 7.62 8.58 1.44
C GLN A 160 8.56 7.41 1.73
N ALA A 161 8.07 6.39 2.46
CA ALA A 161 8.89 5.23 2.81
C ALA A 161 9.33 4.43 1.56
N MET A 162 8.47 4.32 0.55
CA MET A 162 8.81 3.68 -0.73
C MET A 162 9.88 4.49 -1.48
N LEU A 163 9.68 5.80 -1.61
CA LEU A 163 10.62 6.70 -2.29
C LEU A 163 11.97 6.76 -1.57
N ASP A 164 12.00 6.82 -0.24
CA ASP A 164 13.22 6.82 0.57
C ASP A 164 14.01 5.49 0.43
N LYS A 165 13.38 4.42 -0.01
CA LYS A 165 13.98 3.12 -0.33
C LYS A 165 14.33 2.93 -1.80
N GLY A 166 14.21 3.99 -2.60
CA GLY A 166 14.62 4.00 -4.00
C GLY A 166 13.54 3.49 -4.97
N ALA A 167 12.27 3.65 -4.62
CA ALA A 167 11.20 3.46 -5.60
C ALA A 167 11.40 4.41 -6.78
N ASP A 168 11.19 3.90 -7.98
CA ASP A 168 11.15 4.73 -9.19
C ASP A 168 9.91 5.63 -9.14
N ILE A 169 10.14 6.93 -8.95
CA ILE A 169 9.08 7.93 -8.84
C ILE A 169 8.29 8.11 -10.15
N ASN A 170 8.89 7.72 -11.28
CA ASN A 170 8.32 7.82 -12.61
C ASN A 170 7.79 6.49 -13.14
N ILE A 171 7.69 5.47 -12.28
CA ILE A 171 7.13 4.18 -12.65
C ILE A 171 5.70 4.34 -13.17
N THR A 172 5.35 3.58 -14.21
CA THR A 172 4.02 3.62 -14.82
C THR A 172 3.25 2.33 -14.60
N ASP A 173 1.93 2.44 -14.64
CA ASP A 173 1.03 1.29 -14.70
C ASP A 173 0.88 0.76 -16.14
N SER A 174 -0.02 -0.21 -16.34
CA SER A 174 -0.29 -0.83 -17.65
C SER A 174 -0.97 0.09 -18.67
N LEU A 175 -1.40 1.28 -18.29
CA LEU A 175 -1.97 2.32 -19.15
C LEU A 175 -0.98 3.47 -19.38
N GLY A 176 0.27 3.31 -18.95
CA GLY A 176 1.29 4.34 -19.00
C GLY A 176 1.07 5.49 -18.01
N ASN A 177 0.07 5.40 -17.10
CA ASN A 177 -0.13 6.43 -16.09
C ASN A 177 1.02 6.40 -15.08
N THR A 178 1.59 7.57 -14.77
CA THR A 178 2.50 7.74 -13.65
C THR A 178 1.74 7.84 -12.33
N LEU A 179 2.45 7.63 -11.19
CA LEU A 179 1.89 7.92 -9.86
C LEU A 179 1.32 9.33 -9.78
N LEU A 180 1.95 10.30 -10.46
CA LEU A 180 1.55 11.70 -10.46
C LEU A 180 0.18 11.91 -11.12
N ILE A 181 -0.08 11.22 -12.24
CA ILE A 181 -1.38 11.24 -12.93
C ILE A 181 -2.45 10.58 -12.07
N ASP A 182 -2.19 9.35 -11.57
CA ASP A 182 -3.15 8.61 -10.75
C ASP A 182 -3.44 9.35 -9.43
N ALA A 183 -2.43 9.95 -8.77
CA ALA A 183 -2.64 10.73 -7.55
C ALA A 183 -3.61 11.88 -7.76
N LEU A 184 -3.55 12.54 -8.91
CA LEU A 184 -4.49 13.61 -9.26
C LEU A 184 -5.89 13.05 -9.53
N ASP A 185 -6.01 11.91 -10.22
CA ASP A 185 -7.30 11.24 -10.49
C ASP A 185 -7.99 10.75 -9.21
N PHE A 186 -7.22 10.29 -8.22
CA PHE A 186 -7.71 9.92 -6.89
C PHE A 186 -7.97 11.12 -5.96
N HIS A 187 -7.76 12.35 -6.42
CA HIS A 187 -7.85 13.58 -5.60
C HIS A 187 -6.91 13.54 -4.38
N SER A 188 -5.83 12.78 -4.46
CA SER A 188 -4.80 12.64 -3.41
C SER A 188 -3.78 13.79 -3.51
N TYR A 189 -4.25 15.03 -3.32
CA TYR A 189 -3.50 16.24 -3.62
C TYR A 189 -2.19 16.38 -2.84
N ASP A 190 -2.13 15.89 -1.60
CA ASP A 190 -0.88 15.90 -0.83
C ASP A 190 0.16 14.93 -1.41
N HIS A 191 -0.29 13.82 -2.02
CA HIS A 191 0.59 12.92 -2.77
C HIS A 191 1.11 13.58 -4.05
N VAL A 192 0.25 14.32 -4.77
CA VAL A 192 0.65 15.08 -5.95
C VAL A 192 1.77 16.07 -5.61
N LEU A 193 1.58 16.86 -4.56
CA LEU A 193 2.58 17.84 -4.11
C LEU A 193 3.88 17.16 -3.71
N LEU A 194 3.82 16.10 -2.91
CA LEU A 194 5.01 15.34 -2.53
C LEU A 194 5.76 14.78 -3.75
N LEU A 195 5.04 14.21 -4.73
CA LEU A 195 5.65 13.65 -5.93
C LEU A 195 6.38 14.73 -6.75
N LEU A 196 5.76 15.90 -6.95
CA LEU A 196 6.40 17.03 -7.63
C LEU A 196 7.64 17.52 -6.87
N GLU A 197 7.54 17.71 -5.55
CA GLU A 197 8.66 18.12 -4.68
C GLU A 197 9.82 17.14 -4.69
N ARG A 198 9.54 15.85 -4.88
CA ARG A 198 10.54 14.77 -4.97
C ARG A 198 11.06 14.54 -6.38
N GLY A 199 10.64 15.36 -7.36
CA GLY A 199 11.17 15.36 -8.73
C GLY A 199 10.50 14.37 -9.69
N ALA A 200 9.24 14.03 -9.46
CA ALA A 200 8.46 13.32 -10.46
C ALA A 200 8.37 14.16 -11.73
N ASP A 201 8.58 13.54 -12.90
CA ASP A 201 8.51 14.20 -14.19
C ASP A 201 7.04 14.40 -14.61
N PRO A 202 6.54 15.66 -14.64
CA PRO A 202 5.15 15.94 -15.00
C PRO A 202 4.87 15.84 -16.50
N GLU A 203 5.90 15.68 -17.35
CA GLU A 203 5.77 15.64 -18.81
C GLU A 203 5.70 14.21 -19.36
N ILE A 204 5.81 13.19 -18.53
CA ILE A 204 5.60 11.81 -18.95
C ILE A 204 4.15 11.65 -19.42
N LYS A 205 4.01 11.02 -20.58
CA LYS A 205 2.71 10.80 -21.22
C LYS A 205 2.21 9.39 -20.93
N ALA A 206 0.95 9.29 -20.52
CA ALA A 206 0.22 8.04 -20.54
C ALA A 206 -0.03 7.57 -21.99
N ASP A 207 -0.50 6.34 -22.17
CA ASP A 207 -0.76 5.73 -23.48
C ASP A 207 -1.79 6.53 -24.33
N ASN A 208 -2.68 7.26 -23.67
CA ASN A 208 -3.64 8.17 -24.32
C ASN A 208 -3.02 9.51 -24.73
N GLY A 209 -1.72 9.71 -24.52
CA GLY A 209 -0.98 10.93 -24.82
C GLY A 209 -1.11 12.05 -23.78
N TRP A 210 -1.83 11.82 -22.68
CA TRP A 210 -2.01 12.84 -21.64
C TRP A 210 -0.82 12.89 -20.69
N THR A 211 -0.48 14.11 -20.29
CA THR A 211 0.43 14.40 -19.18
C THR A 211 -0.35 14.76 -17.94
N MET A 212 0.33 14.88 -16.81
CA MET A 212 -0.27 15.43 -15.57
C MET A 212 -0.87 16.82 -15.79
N GLY A 213 -0.26 17.66 -16.63
CA GLY A 213 -0.78 18.98 -16.98
C GLY A 213 -2.15 18.93 -17.67
N ASN A 214 -2.34 17.98 -18.61
CA ASN A 214 -3.64 17.79 -19.29
C ASN A 214 -4.73 17.39 -18.31
N GLN A 215 -4.39 16.49 -17.38
CA GLN A 215 -5.32 16.03 -16.34
C GLN A 215 -5.70 17.18 -15.41
N LEU A 216 -4.72 17.96 -14.96
CA LEU A 216 -4.94 19.12 -14.09
C LEU A 216 -5.81 20.18 -14.76
N GLN A 217 -5.59 20.47 -16.04
CA GLN A 217 -6.42 21.42 -16.81
C GLN A 217 -7.88 20.95 -16.83
N ARG A 218 -8.12 19.65 -17.08
CA ARG A 218 -9.48 19.07 -17.07
C ARG A 218 -10.19 19.25 -15.70
N PHE A 219 -9.46 19.11 -14.59
CA PHE A 219 -10.02 19.33 -13.26
C PHE A 219 -10.30 20.81 -13.01
N LEU A 220 -9.38 21.70 -13.36
CA LEU A 220 -9.57 23.16 -13.23
C LEU A 220 -10.77 23.67 -14.02
N ASP A 221 -10.99 23.14 -15.25
CA ASP A 221 -12.12 23.54 -16.10
C ASP A 221 -13.49 23.16 -15.50
N ARG A 222 -13.51 22.14 -14.64
CA ARG A 222 -14.73 21.61 -13.97
C ARG A 222 -14.94 22.17 -12.57
N ALA A 223 -13.87 22.57 -11.90
CA ALA A 223 -13.92 23.06 -10.53
C ALA A 223 -14.64 24.41 -10.46
N LYS A 224 -15.49 24.57 -9.46
CA LYS A 224 -16.17 25.85 -9.22
C LYS A 224 -15.15 26.91 -8.77
N VAL A 225 -15.05 27.97 -9.53
CA VAL A 225 -14.15 29.10 -9.24
C VAL A 225 -14.37 29.60 -7.79
N GLY A 226 -13.27 29.70 -7.02
CA GLY A 226 -13.27 30.12 -5.63
C GLY A 226 -13.56 29.02 -4.60
N SER A 227 -13.89 27.79 -5.02
CA SER A 227 -14.00 26.63 -4.12
C SER A 227 -12.63 26.25 -3.55
N ASP A 228 -12.62 25.49 -2.47
CA ASP A 228 -11.37 25.00 -1.88
C ASP A 228 -10.64 24.02 -2.81
N GLU A 229 -11.38 23.21 -3.55
CA GLU A 229 -10.83 22.38 -4.61
C GLU A 229 -10.13 23.22 -5.69
N TYR A 230 -10.80 24.27 -6.21
CA TYR A 230 -10.22 25.15 -7.21
C TYR A 230 -8.92 25.82 -6.71
N LYS A 231 -8.88 26.24 -5.44
CA LYS A 231 -7.68 26.81 -4.82
C LYS A 231 -6.54 25.77 -4.77
N LYS A 232 -6.86 24.54 -4.32
CA LYS A 232 -5.87 23.44 -4.23
C LYS A 232 -5.33 23.05 -5.59
N LEU A 233 -6.18 22.97 -6.62
CA LEU A 233 -5.74 22.69 -7.99
C LEU A 233 -4.85 23.81 -8.55
N ASN A 234 -5.09 25.09 -8.21
CA ASN A 234 -4.20 26.17 -8.59
C ASN A 234 -2.85 26.13 -7.85
N GLU A 235 -2.84 25.75 -6.56
CA GLU A 235 -1.61 25.49 -5.82
C GLU A 235 -0.78 24.40 -6.54
N ILE A 236 -1.42 23.29 -6.91
CA ILE A 236 -0.76 22.20 -7.66
C ILE A 236 -0.24 22.70 -9.01
N LYS A 237 -0.99 23.54 -9.71
CA LYS A 237 -0.55 24.15 -10.97
C LYS A 237 0.73 24.97 -10.78
N ASP A 238 0.77 25.79 -9.74
CA ASP A 238 1.94 26.63 -9.48
C ASP A 238 3.17 25.78 -9.13
N VAL A 239 3.00 24.72 -8.34
CA VAL A 239 4.06 23.74 -8.04
C VAL A 239 4.48 22.97 -9.29
N LEU A 240 3.54 22.53 -10.13
CA LEU A 240 3.82 21.88 -11.42
C LEU A 240 4.76 22.73 -12.26
N ILE A 241 4.44 24.04 -12.44
CA ILE A 241 5.26 24.97 -13.22
C ILE A 241 6.65 25.13 -12.61
N GLN A 242 6.75 25.26 -11.27
CA GLN A 242 8.02 25.36 -10.56
C GLN A 242 8.92 24.13 -10.76
N HIS A 243 8.33 22.96 -10.94
CA HIS A 243 9.03 21.69 -11.17
C HIS A 243 9.12 21.30 -12.67
N GLY A 244 8.98 22.26 -13.58
CA GLY A 244 9.27 22.10 -15.01
C GLY A 244 8.11 21.63 -15.88
N GLY A 245 6.92 21.50 -15.32
CA GLY A 245 5.72 21.19 -16.09
C GLY A 245 5.29 22.34 -16.98
N LYS A 246 4.85 22.02 -18.18
CA LYS A 246 4.35 23.00 -19.17
C LYS A 246 2.95 23.46 -18.83
N TRP A 247 2.75 24.78 -18.84
CA TRP A 247 1.44 25.36 -18.67
C TRP A 247 1.20 26.54 -19.64
N PRO A 248 0.07 26.58 -20.40
CA PRO A 248 -0.92 25.52 -20.53
C PRO A 248 -0.32 24.23 -21.11
N PRO A 249 -0.91 23.05 -20.81
CA PRO A 249 -0.41 21.79 -21.33
C PRO A 249 -0.58 21.70 -22.85
N THR A 250 0.26 20.91 -23.50
CA THR A 250 0.10 20.66 -24.94
C THR A 250 -1.22 19.93 -25.18
N PRO A 251 -2.11 20.44 -26.07
CA PRO A 251 -3.35 19.77 -26.40
C PRO A 251 -3.10 18.37 -26.98
N VAL A 252 -3.87 17.40 -26.52
CA VAL A 252 -3.89 16.04 -27.08
C VAL A 252 -4.94 16.00 -28.18
N LYS A 253 -4.54 15.51 -29.37
CA LYS A 253 -5.42 15.39 -30.53
C LYS A 253 -6.31 14.17 -30.48
#